data_a3510498a09d89df306d7a3a3c8b440e
#
_entry.id   a3510498a09d89df306d7a3a3c8b440e
#
_cell.length_a   1.000
_cell.length_b   1.000
_cell.length_c   1.000
_cell.angle_alpha   90.00
_cell.angle_beta   90.00
_cell.angle_gamma   90.00
#
_symmetry.space_group_name_H-M   'P 1'
#
loop_
_entity.id
_entity.type
_entity.pdbx_description
1 polymer ?
#
loop_
_entity_poly.entity_id
_entity_poly.type
_entity_poly.pdbx_seq_one_letter_code
_entity_poly.pdbx_strand_id
1 'polypeptide(L)'
;RDNPAEEFALVCSMQGMRPPKEWNSQKSPSNSAAAKLARFLDEAADEDPLLDLVVVDEAHYLRNRETQTHRFAALVRPVTDGMVLLSATPIQMRSTDLFNLLHLLDQDAFPLEWTYDLSVSANAPIVALRDKLQAGVVSQAEFKAALEESVALRWFDDSEQVQHLLNNLPSDQVLTTHRGRAQYADMLDR
;
A
#
# COMPACT_ATOMS: atom_id res chain seq x y z
N ARG A 1 27.21 -17.91 -8.74
CA ARG A 1 27.61 -17.34 -7.42
C ARG A 1 29.09 -17.59 -7.10
N ASP A 2 29.97 -17.43 -8.06
CA ASP A 2 31.41 -17.66 -7.85
C ASP A 2 32.17 -16.39 -7.42
N ASN A 3 31.50 -15.24 -7.28
CA ASN A 3 32.12 -14.02 -6.75
C ASN A 3 31.10 -13.24 -5.88
N PRO A 4 30.99 -13.53 -4.58
CA PRO A 4 30.03 -12.92 -3.69
C PRO A 4 30.31 -11.45 -3.31
N ALA A 5 31.28 -10.81 -3.95
CA ALA A 5 31.74 -9.47 -3.62
C ALA A 5 31.55 -8.46 -4.78
N GLU A 6 30.91 -8.82 -5.86
CA GLU A 6 30.71 -7.88 -6.96
C GLU A 6 29.39 -7.12 -6.78
N GLU A 7 29.46 -5.94 -6.16
CA GLU A 7 28.36 -5.00 -6.08
C GLU A 7 28.03 -4.47 -7.48
N PHE A 8 26.75 -4.48 -7.85
CA PHE A 8 26.30 -3.89 -9.11
C PHE A 8 25.05 -3.05 -8.91
N ALA A 9 24.91 -2.04 -9.75
CA ALA A 9 23.67 -1.28 -9.90
C ALA A 9 23.25 -1.28 -11.37
N LEU A 10 22.00 -1.59 -11.64
CA LEU A 10 21.45 -1.63 -12.98
C LEU A 10 20.25 -0.69 -13.10
N VAL A 11 20.27 0.17 -14.12
CA VAL A 11 19.11 0.98 -14.51
C VAL A 11 18.54 0.44 -15.80
N CYS A 12 17.26 0.14 -15.81
CA CYS A 12 16.62 -0.48 -16.96
C CYS A 12 15.21 0.06 -17.20
N SER A 13 14.74 -0.07 -18.46
CA SER A 13 13.37 0.27 -18.80
C SER A 13 12.45 -0.91 -18.57
N MET A 14 11.43 -0.73 -17.74
CA MET A 14 10.38 -1.73 -17.53
C MET A 14 9.68 -2.15 -18.85
N GLN A 15 9.58 -1.25 -19.81
CA GLN A 15 8.95 -1.54 -21.10
C GLN A 15 9.68 -2.63 -21.89
N GLY A 16 11.01 -2.61 -21.87
CA GLY A 16 11.86 -3.60 -22.54
C GLY A 16 11.84 -4.97 -21.89
N MET A 17 11.44 -5.06 -20.62
CA MET A 17 11.43 -6.28 -19.83
C MET A 17 10.05 -6.95 -19.74
N ARG A 18 9.00 -6.33 -20.28
CA ARG A 18 7.63 -6.87 -20.24
C ARG A 18 7.59 -8.26 -20.87
N PRO A 19 7.20 -9.31 -20.13
CA PRO A 19 7.08 -10.63 -20.70
C PRO A 19 5.94 -10.66 -21.75
N PRO A 20 6.06 -11.39 -22.84
CA PRO A 20 4.95 -11.61 -23.76
C PRO A 20 3.83 -12.39 -23.03
N LYS A 21 2.57 -12.27 -23.48
CA LYS A 21 1.42 -12.89 -22.80
C LYS A 21 1.58 -14.40 -22.58
N GLU A 22 2.27 -15.08 -23.52
CA GLU A 22 2.45 -16.53 -23.53
C GLU A 22 3.90 -16.94 -23.16
N TRP A 23 4.58 -16.15 -22.34
CA TRP A 23 5.98 -16.42 -21.98
C TRP A 23 6.21 -17.78 -21.32
N ASN A 24 5.22 -18.32 -20.61
CA ASN A 24 5.22 -19.63 -19.95
C ASN A 24 4.43 -20.70 -20.71
N SER A 25 4.02 -20.45 -21.96
CA SER A 25 3.27 -21.42 -22.74
C SER A 25 4.12 -22.66 -23.08
N GLN A 26 3.62 -23.83 -22.72
CA GLN A 26 4.27 -25.10 -23.06
C GLN A 26 4.14 -25.47 -24.57
N LYS A 27 3.11 -24.95 -25.26
CA LYS A 27 2.83 -25.28 -26.65
C LYS A 27 3.64 -24.48 -27.66
N SER A 28 3.96 -23.23 -27.33
CA SER A 28 4.72 -22.32 -28.21
C SER A 28 5.50 -21.30 -27.35
N PRO A 29 6.62 -21.74 -26.74
CA PRO A 29 7.39 -20.86 -25.88
C PRO A 29 8.03 -19.74 -26.70
N SER A 30 7.82 -18.49 -26.27
CA SER A 30 8.53 -17.36 -26.85
C SER A 30 10.03 -17.44 -26.49
N ASN A 31 10.89 -17.23 -27.49
CA ASN A 31 12.34 -17.18 -27.32
C ASN A 31 12.91 -15.76 -27.15
N SER A 32 12.05 -14.76 -26.98
CA SER A 32 12.49 -13.39 -26.72
C SER A 32 13.29 -13.30 -25.42
N ALA A 33 14.20 -12.31 -25.34
CA ALA A 33 14.98 -12.07 -24.13
C ALA A 33 14.08 -11.82 -22.90
N ALA A 34 12.97 -11.08 -23.07
CA ALA A 34 12.00 -10.83 -22.02
C ALA A 34 11.29 -12.11 -21.54
N ALA A 35 10.98 -13.06 -22.45
CA ALA A 35 10.39 -14.34 -22.06
C ALA A 35 11.39 -15.25 -21.33
N LYS A 36 12.66 -15.23 -21.73
CA LYS A 36 13.74 -15.95 -21.03
C LYS A 36 13.95 -15.40 -19.64
N LEU A 37 13.99 -14.08 -19.51
CA LEU A 37 14.10 -13.41 -18.21
C LEU A 37 12.90 -13.78 -17.31
N ALA A 38 11.68 -13.73 -17.84
CA ALA A 38 10.49 -14.06 -17.06
C ALA A 38 10.53 -15.49 -16.51
N ARG A 39 10.95 -16.48 -17.34
CA ARG A 39 11.12 -17.86 -16.89
C ARG A 39 12.21 -18.00 -15.83
N PHE A 40 13.34 -17.32 -16.01
CA PHE A 40 14.43 -17.32 -15.03
C PHE A 40 13.98 -16.78 -13.68
N LEU A 41 13.22 -15.66 -13.66
CA LEU A 41 12.69 -15.07 -12.43
C LEU A 41 11.64 -15.99 -11.77
N ASP A 42 10.78 -16.63 -12.56
CA ASP A 42 9.77 -17.56 -12.08
C ASP A 42 10.41 -18.81 -11.44
N GLU A 43 11.44 -19.35 -12.07
CA GLU A 43 12.22 -20.49 -11.57
C GLU A 43 13.01 -20.16 -10.29
N ALA A 44 13.45 -18.92 -10.15
CA ALA A 44 14.22 -18.46 -9.00
C ALA A 44 13.35 -17.97 -7.82
N ALA A 45 12.02 -17.92 -7.96
CA ALA A 45 11.11 -17.32 -6.98
C ALA A 45 11.14 -18.01 -5.60
N ASP A 46 11.44 -19.30 -5.56
CA ASP A 46 11.52 -20.11 -4.33
C ASP A 46 12.95 -20.21 -3.76
N GLU A 47 13.92 -19.52 -4.38
CA GLU A 47 15.31 -19.48 -3.92
C GLU A 47 15.59 -18.21 -3.08
N ASP A 48 16.84 -18.09 -2.57
CA ASP A 48 17.30 -16.85 -1.94
C ASP A 48 17.19 -15.66 -2.90
N PRO A 49 16.88 -14.47 -2.41
CA PRO A 49 16.76 -13.28 -3.25
C PRO A 49 17.99 -13.04 -4.12
N LEU A 50 17.77 -12.72 -5.38
CA LEU A 50 18.81 -12.40 -6.35
C LEU A 50 19.24 -10.93 -6.28
N LEU A 51 18.34 -10.06 -5.78
CA LEU A 51 18.51 -8.61 -5.71
C LEU A 51 18.27 -8.13 -4.29
N ASP A 52 19.14 -7.29 -3.76
CA ASP A 52 18.98 -6.68 -2.43
C ASP A 52 17.89 -5.62 -2.46
N LEU A 53 17.82 -4.81 -3.51
CA LEU A 53 16.86 -3.72 -3.62
C LEU A 53 16.44 -3.48 -5.07
N VAL A 54 15.14 -3.33 -5.27
CA VAL A 54 14.54 -2.84 -6.52
C VAL A 54 13.79 -1.55 -6.25
N VAL A 55 14.13 -0.50 -7.00
CA VAL A 55 13.42 0.77 -6.97
C VAL A 55 12.67 0.93 -8.30
N VAL A 56 11.34 1.09 -8.21
CA VAL A 56 10.50 1.31 -9.37
C VAL A 56 10.02 2.76 -9.37
N ASP A 57 10.48 3.53 -10.33
CA ASP A 57 9.96 4.89 -10.57
C ASP A 57 8.68 4.83 -11.40
N GLU A 58 7.82 5.84 -11.22
CA GLU A 58 6.49 5.91 -11.83
C GLU A 58 5.64 4.65 -11.59
N ALA A 59 5.62 4.17 -10.37
CA ALA A 59 4.96 2.92 -9.96
C ALA A 59 3.45 2.89 -10.27
N HIS A 60 2.82 4.04 -10.57
CA HIS A 60 1.43 4.09 -11.00
C HIS A 60 1.16 3.24 -12.26
N TYR A 61 2.18 2.93 -13.07
CA TYR A 61 2.05 1.99 -14.19
C TYR A 61 1.85 0.53 -13.75
N LEU A 62 2.10 0.20 -12.49
CA LEU A 62 1.91 -1.14 -11.92
C LEU A 62 0.50 -1.37 -11.36
N ARG A 63 -0.32 -0.34 -11.24
CA ARG A 63 -1.63 -0.38 -10.58
C ARG A 63 -2.64 -1.39 -11.18
N ASN A 64 -2.50 -1.72 -12.46
CA ASN A 64 -3.38 -2.66 -13.13
C ASN A 64 -2.72 -4.04 -13.28
N ARG A 65 -3.24 -5.04 -12.56
CA ARG A 65 -2.76 -6.42 -12.53
C ARG A 65 -2.76 -7.13 -13.89
N GLU A 66 -3.60 -6.70 -14.81
CA GLU A 66 -3.71 -7.33 -16.13
C GLU A 66 -2.59 -6.90 -17.10
N THR A 67 -1.84 -5.85 -16.76
CA THR A 67 -0.78 -5.33 -17.62
C THR A 67 0.48 -6.19 -17.56
N GLN A 68 1.21 -6.22 -18.68
CA GLN A 68 2.52 -6.91 -18.73
C GLN A 68 3.55 -6.24 -17.80
N THR A 69 3.38 -4.95 -17.51
CA THR A 69 4.23 -4.21 -16.58
C THR A 69 4.05 -4.70 -15.15
N HIS A 70 2.80 -4.87 -14.70
CA HIS A 70 2.51 -5.44 -13.39
C HIS A 70 3.00 -6.89 -13.29
N ARG A 71 2.76 -7.72 -14.33
CA ARG A 71 3.22 -9.11 -14.37
C ARG A 71 4.73 -9.22 -14.26
N PHE A 72 5.47 -8.32 -14.91
CA PHE A 72 6.93 -8.26 -14.75
C PHE A 72 7.33 -7.94 -13.30
N ALA A 73 6.72 -6.92 -12.69
CA ALA A 73 7.00 -6.56 -11.30
C ALA A 73 6.65 -7.70 -10.32
N ALA A 74 5.56 -8.44 -10.58
CA ALA A 74 5.18 -9.61 -9.79
C ALA A 74 6.17 -10.78 -9.89
N LEU A 75 6.89 -10.91 -11.02
CA LEU A 75 7.98 -11.89 -11.17
C LEU A 75 9.28 -11.41 -10.47
N VAL A 76 9.51 -10.11 -10.42
CA VAL A 76 10.70 -9.53 -9.77
C VAL A 76 10.56 -9.55 -8.25
N ARG A 77 9.35 -9.35 -7.71
CA ARG A 77 9.13 -9.22 -6.26
C ARG A 77 9.65 -10.40 -5.44
N PRO A 78 9.36 -11.68 -5.79
CA PRO A 78 9.83 -12.83 -5.02
C PRO A 78 11.35 -12.98 -4.97
N VAL A 79 12.06 -12.55 -6.01
CA VAL A 79 13.52 -12.63 -6.11
C VAL A 79 14.24 -11.39 -5.55
N THR A 80 13.53 -10.53 -4.83
CA THR A 80 14.04 -9.24 -4.33
C THR A 80 13.83 -9.16 -2.81
N ASP A 81 14.87 -8.81 -2.08
CA ASP A 81 14.80 -8.59 -0.63
C ASP A 81 13.93 -7.37 -0.30
N GLY A 82 14.26 -6.21 -0.85
CA GLY A 82 13.54 -4.96 -0.66
C GLY A 82 13.01 -4.37 -1.96
N MET A 83 11.76 -3.90 -1.97
CA MET A 83 11.17 -3.17 -3.11
C MET A 83 10.64 -1.81 -2.68
N VAL A 84 10.98 -0.77 -3.44
CA VAL A 84 10.49 0.60 -3.26
C VAL A 84 9.74 1.04 -4.50
N LEU A 85 8.51 1.50 -4.30
CA LEU A 85 7.67 2.04 -5.35
C LEU A 85 7.59 3.57 -5.20
N LEU A 86 8.05 4.31 -6.20
CA LEU A 86 7.99 5.76 -6.26
C LEU A 86 6.87 6.19 -7.21
N SER A 87 6.02 7.12 -6.79
CA SER A 87 4.97 7.67 -7.63
C SER A 87 4.71 9.13 -7.28
N ALA A 88 4.64 9.97 -8.30
CA ALA A 88 4.30 11.39 -8.14
C ALA A 88 2.79 11.63 -7.89
N THR A 89 1.92 10.66 -8.18
CA THR A 89 0.46 10.81 -8.15
C THR A 89 -0.29 9.74 -7.33
N PRO A 90 0.16 9.39 -6.12
CA PRO A 90 -0.51 8.36 -5.32
C PRO A 90 -1.94 8.75 -4.91
N ILE A 91 -2.21 10.05 -4.73
CA ILE A 91 -3.50 10.60 -4.26
C ILE A 91 -4.61 10.50 -5.33
N GLN A 92 -4.26 10.34 -6.61
CA GLN A 92 -5.24 10.22 -7.71
C GLN A 92 -5.60 8.77 -8.04
N MET A 93 -5.07 7.82 -7.30
CA MET A 93 -5.38 6.41 -7.50
C MET A 93 -6.72 6.04 -6.84
N ARG A 94 -7.44 5.11 -7.46
CA ARG A 94 -8.58 4.46 -6.83
C ARG A 94 -8.08 3.56 -5.69
N SER A 95 -8.96 3.24 -4.73
CA SER A 95 -8.66 2.30 -3.64
C SER A 95 -8.07 0.99 -4.17
N THR A 96 -8.71 0.38 -5.17
CA THR A 96 -8.23 -0.83 -5.86
C THR A 96 -6.83 -0.67 -6.48
N ASP A 97 -6.55 0.49 -7.10
CA ASP A 97 -5.23 0.75 -7.71
C ASP A 97 -4.13 0.76 -6.64
N LEU A 98 -4.39 1.42 -5.50
CA LEU A 98 -3.47 1.47 -4.38
C LEU A 98 -3.33 0.10 -3.71
N PHE A 99 -4.44 -0.62 -3.51
CA PHE A 99 -4.39 -2.00 -3.02
C PHE A 99 -3.50 -2.88 -3.90
N ASN A 100 -3.60 -2.80 -5.23
CA ASN A 100 -2.77 -3.58 -6.13
C ASN A 100 -1.27 -3.31 -5.98
N LEU A 101 -0.88 -2.07 -5.68
CA LEU A 101 0.52 -1.72 -5.39
C LEU A 101 0.98 -2.24 -4.02
N LEU A 102 0.14 -2.11 -2.99
CA LEU A 102 0.44 -2.61 -1.65
C LEU A 102 0.54 -4.13 -1.61
N HIS A 103 -0.39 -4.83 -2.27
CA HIS A 103 -0.35 -6.28 -2.41
C HIS A 103 0.88 -6.76 -3.21
N LEU A 104 1.35 -5.99 -4.20
CA LEU A 104 2.60 -6.30 -4.92
C LEU A 104 3.82 -6.18 -4.00
N LEU A 105 3.83 -5.19 -3.10
CA LEU A 105 4.92 -4.99 -2.13
C LEU A 105 4.94 -6.07 -1.05
N ASP A 106 3.77 -6.40 -0.50
CA ASP A 106 3.63 -7.34 0.61
C ASP A 106 2.27 -8.04 0.54
N GLN A 107 2.29 -9.28 0.04
CA GLN A 107 1.08 -10.09 -0.11
C GLN A 107 0.54 -10.59 1.24
N ASP A 108 1.41 -10.74 2.23
CA ASP A 108 1.03 -11.22 3.56
C ASP A 108 0.37 -10.11 4.37
N ALA A 109 0.88 -8.89 4.29
CA ALA A 109 0.27 -7.71 4.92
C ALA A 109 -1.03 -7.27 4.23
N PHE A 110 -1.13 -7.43 2.91
CA PHE A 110 -2.30 -7.03 2.10
C PHE A 110 -2.85 -8.22 1.30
N PRO A 111 -3.38 -9.27 1.94
CA PRO A 111 -3.76 -10.50 1.24
C PRO A 111 -5.03 -10.34 0.38
N LEU A 112 -5.99 -9.53 0.84
CA LEU A 112 -7.32 -9.45 0.25
C LEU A 112 -7.80 -8.00 0.12
N GLU A 113 -8.35 -7.65 -1.06
CA GLU A 113 -8.84 -6.30 -1.33
C GLU A 113 -9.93 -5.86 -0.36
N TRP A 114 -10.86 -6.75 0.00
CA TRP A 114 -11.95 -6.40 0.90
C TRP A 114 -11.48 -6.04 2.33
N THR A 115 -10.39 -6.63 2.82
CA THR A 115 -9.81 -6.25 4.13
C THR A 115 -9.18 -4.87 4.09
N TYR A 116 -8.55 -4.53 2.97
CA TYR A 116 -8.03 -3.20 2.72
C TYR A 116 -9.17 -2.17 2.62
N ASP A 117 -10.22 -2.45 1.85
CA ASP A 117 -11.39 -1.55 1.73
C ASP A 117 -12.11 -1.36 3.07
N LEU A 118 -12.18 -2.41 3.89
CA LEU A 118 -12.73 -2.33 5.24
C LEU A 118 -11.89 -1.39 6.12
N SER A 119 -10.56 -1.51 6.07
CA SER A 119 -9.66 -0.62 6.82
C SER A 119 -9.78 0.84 6.39
N VAL A 120 -9.85 1.10 5.09
CA VAL A 120 -10.04 2.46 4.54
C VAL A 120 -11.40 3.02 4.97
N SER A 121 -12.46 2.21 4.89
CA SER A 121 -13.82 2.62 5.27
C SER A 121 -13.92 2.92 6.78
N ALA A 122 -13.28 2.12 7.62
CA ALA A 122 -13.26 2.34 9.06
C ALA A 122 -12.45 3.60 9.45
N ASN A 123 -11.39 3.91 8.71
CA ASN A 123 -10.57 5.10 8.95
C ASN A 123 -11.20 6.40 8.41
N ALA A 124 -12.06 6.32 7.41
CA ALA A 124 -12.61 7.51 6.74
C ALA A 124 -13.30 8.50 7.69
N PRO A 125 -14.16 8.09 8.67
CA PRO A 125 -14.75 9.02 9.64
C PRO A 125 -13.72 9.69 10.54
N ILE A 126 -12.65 8.97 10.93
CA ILE A 126 -11.56 9.50 11.77
C ILE A 126 -10.77 10.57 11.01
N VAL A 127 -10.41 10.29 9.76
CA VAL A 127 -9.71 11.24 8.88
C VAL A 127 -10.58 12.49 8.66
N ALA A 128 -11.87 12.33 8.37
CA ALA A 128 -12.79 13.44 8.20
C ALA A 128 -12.95 14.27 9.49
N LEU A 129 -12.98 13.63 10.65
CA LEU A 129 -13.01 14.30 11.95
C LEU A 129 -11.74 15.11 12.20
N ARG A 130 -10.57 14.52 11.94
CA ARG A 130 -9.28 15.21 12.04
C ARG A 130 -9.25 16.46 11.17
N ASP A 131 -9.65 16.35 9.91
CA ASP A 131 -9.66 17.48 8.97
C ASP A 131 -10.61 18.59 9.44
N LYS A 132 -11.78 18.24 9.99
CA LYS A 132 -12.71 19.20 10.60
C LYS A 132 -12.09 19.88 11.82
N LEU A 133 -11.39 19.16 12.69
CA LEU A 133 -10.68 19.73 13.87
C LEU A 133 -9.61 20.72 13.44
N GLN A 134 -8.90 20.47 12.35
CA GLN A 134 -7.90 21.39 11.81
C GLN A 134 -8.54 22.61 11.15
N ALA A 135 -9.67 22.46 10.47
CA ALA A 135 -10.35 23.54 9.75
C ALA A 135 -11.17 24.48 10.67
N GLY A 136 -11.67 23.98 11.81
CA GLY A 136 -12.56 24.81 12.63
C GLY A 136 -13.15 24.13 13.86
N VAL A 137 -14.35 24.57 14.24
CA VAL A 137 -15.05 24.08 15.43
C VAL A 137 -15.77 22.76 15.11
N VAL A 138 -15.59 21.79 16.01
CA VAL A 138 -16.29 20.50 16.02
C VAL A 138 -16.99 20.38 17.38
N SER A 139 -18.24 19.92 17.38
CA SER A 139 -18.96 19.64 18.62
C SER A 139 -18.58 18.26 19.19
N GLN A 140 -18.76 18.07 20.50
CA GLN A 140 -18.59 16.78 21.15
C GLN A 140 -19.46 15.69 20.50
N ALA A 141 -20.67 16.05 20.08
CA ALA A 141 -21.60 15.10 19.41
C ALA A 141 -21.06 14.62 18.04
N GLU A 142 -20.48 15.52 17.24
CA GLU A 142 -19.84 15.16 15.96
C GLU A 142 -18.58 14.33 16.19
N PHE A 143 -17.78 14.67 17.20
CA PHE A 143 -16.61 13.90 17.58
C PHE A 143 -16.98 12.45 17.95
N LYS A 144 -17.97 12.30 18.80
CA LYS A 144 -18.49 11.00 19.23
C LYS A 144 -19.05 10.19 18.04
N ALA A 145 -19.88 10.83 17.21
CA ALA A 145 -20.50 10.15 16.07
C ALA A 145 -19.46 9.60 15.09
N ALA A 146 -18.39 10.33 14.81
CA ALA A 146 -17.31 9.87 13.93
C ALA A 146 -16.57 8.65 14.50
N LEU A 147 -16.30 8.63 15.81
CA LEU A 147 -15.69 7.46 16.47
C LEU A 147 -16.63 6.25 16.46
N GLU A 148 -17.93 6.45 16.76
CA GLU A 148 -18.93 5.37 16.75
C GLU A 148 -19.11 4.79 15.34
N GLU A 149 -19.07 5.61 14.29
CA GLU A 149 -19.11 5.17 12.89
C GLU A 149 -17.87 4.32 12.55
N SER A 150 -16.69 4.72 12.98
CA SER A 150 -15.45 3.97 12.74
C SER A 150 -15.45 2.58 13.41
N VAL A 151 -15.93 2.49 14.66
CA VAL A 151 -15.97 1.19 15.37
C VAL A 151 -17.12 0.30 14.90
N ALA A 152 -18.14 0.84 14.24
CA ALA A 152 -19.26 0.04 13.73
C ALA A 152 -18.83 -1.06 12.75
N LEU A 153 -17.70 -0.86 12.06
CA LEU A 153 -17.10 -1.85 11.16
C LEU A 153 -16.20 -2.88 11.89
N ARG A 154 -16.08 -2.79 13.21
CA ARG A 154 -15.31 -3.70 14.06
C ARG A 154 -13.80 -3.77 13.75
N TRP A 155 -13.29 -2.89 12.92
CA TRP A 155 -11.85 -2.81 12.58
C TRP A 155 -11.00 -2.35 13.77
N PHE A 156 -11.58 -1.51 14.64
CA PHE A 156 -10.93 -0.92 15.81
C PHE A 156 -11.35 -1.56 17.14
N ASP A 157 -11.94 -2.75 17.13
CA ASP A 157 -12.41 -3.42 18.37
C ASP A 157 -11.26 -3.58 19.39
N ASP A 158 -10.05 -3.87 18.91
CA ASP A 158 -8.85 -4.06 19.75
C ASP A 158 -8.00 -2.78 19.90
N SER A 159 -8.45 -1.64 19.37
CA SER A 159 -7.70 -0.38 19.49
C SER A 159 -7.92 0.28 20.84
N GLU A 160 -6.94 0.17 21.74
CA GLU A 160 -6.97 0.83 23.06
C GLU A 160 -7.14 2.34 22.93
N GLN A 161 -6.56 2.96 21.88
CA GLN A 161 -6.63 4.40 21.64
C GLN A 161 -8.06 4.85 21.28
N VAL A 162 -8.73 4.16 20.36
CA VAL A 162 -10.10 4.48 19.96
C VAL A 162 -11.04 4.25 21.15
N GLN A 163 -10.88 3.16 21.90
CA GLN A 163 -11.65 2.90 23.12
C GLN A 163 -11.40 3.97 24.20
N HIS A 164 -10.15 4.42 24.37
CA HIS A 164 -9.83 5.51 25.28
C HIS A 164 -10.53 6.83 24.88
N LEU A 165 -10.54 7.17 23.60
CA LEU A 165 -11.20 8.36 23.08
C LEU A 165 -12.71 8.31 23.26
N LEU A 166 -13.35 7.14 23.01
CA LEU A 166 -14.77 6.95 23.25
C LEU A 166 -15.17 7.10 24.72
N ASN A 167 -14.32 6.60 25.64
CA ASN A 167 -14.56 6.68 27.07
C ASN A 167 -14.24 8.06 27.67
N ASN A 168 -13.42 8.88 26.98
CA ASN A 168 -12.92 10.17 27.44
C ASN A 168 -13.14 11.28 26.38
N LEU A 169 -14.39 11.47 25.98
CA LEU A 169 -14.75 12.46 24.95
C LEU A 169 -14.36 13.89 25.39
N PRO A 170 -13.78 14.71 24.48
CA PRO A 170 -13.48 16.10 24.76
C PRO A 170 -14.76 16.89 24.99
N SER A 171 -14.75 17.86 25.92
CA SER A 171 -15.88 18.78 26.07
C SER A 171 -15.91 19.81 24.94
N ASP A 172 -17.06 20.38 24.65
CA ASP A 172 -17.21 21.45 23.65
C ASP A 172 -16.30 22.65 23.95
N GLN A 173 -16.07 22.96 25.23
CA GLN A 173 -15.15 24.02 25.63
C GLN A 173 -13.70 23.75 25.17
N VAL A 174 -13.24 22.53 25.24
CA VAL A 174 -11.91 22.13 24.75
C VAL A 174 -11.87 22.22 23.23
N LEU A 175 -12.91 21.73 22.54
CA LEU A 175 -12.98 21.72 21.08
C LEU A 175 -13.12 23.12 20.46
N THR A 176 -13.60 24.13 21.21
CA THR A 176 -13.61 25.52 20.72
C THR A 176 -12.22 26.16 20.72
N THR A 177 -11.26 25.65 21.49
CA THR A 177 -9.90 26.18 21.54
C THR A 177 -9.01 25.61 20.44
N HIS A 178 -8.13 26.44 19.86
CA HIS A 178 -7.15 25.98 18.87
C HIS A 178 -6.24 24.87 19.42
N ARG A 179 -5.78 25.03 20.69
CA ARG A 179 -4.90 24.07 21.36
C ARG A 179 -5.61 22.71 21.56
N GLY A 180 -6.87 22.73 22.00
CA GLY A 180 -7.65 21.51 22.20
C GLY A 180 -7.85 20.76 20.89
N ARG A 181 -8.26 21.45 19.83
CA ARG A 181 -8.42 20.82 18.50
C ARG A 181 -7.12 20.24 17.97
N ALA A 182 -6.01 20.97 18.07
CA ALA A 182 -4.71 20.48 17.62
C ALA A 182 -4.27 19.23 18.41
N GLN A 183 -4.52 19.19 19.72
CA GLN A 183 -4.21 18.01 20.54
C GLN A 183 -5.01 16.77 20.09
N TYR A 184 -6.32 16.92 19.88
CA TYR A 184 -7.15 15.78 19.47
C TYR A 184 -6.92 15.38 18.02
N ALA A 185 -6.61 16.30 17.12
CA ALA A 185 -6.18 15.99 15.76
C ALA A 185 -4.89 15.14 15.77
N ASP A 186 -3.88 15.51 16.59
CA ASP A 186 -2.63 14.73 16.76
C ASP A 186 -2.90 13.33 17.37
N MET A 187 -3.87 13.21 18.26
CA MET A 187 -4.27 11.90 18.79
C MET A 187 -4.95 11.00 17.76
N LEU A 188 -5.63 11.57 16.77
CA LEU A 188 -6.28 10.82 15.69
C LEU A 188 -5.30 10.43 14.55
N ASP A 189 -4.12 11.08 14.50
CA ASP A 189 -3.06 10.76 13.51
C ASP A 189 -2.12 9.62 13.97
N ARG A 190 -2.24 9.16 15.20
CA ARG A 190 -1.42 8.08 15.79
C ARG A 190 -2.10 6.73 15.69
#